data_227f23ca031d376d88b28784f5735a9e
#
_entry.id   227f23ca031d376d88b28784f5735a9e
#
_cell.length_a   1.000
_cell.length_b   1.000
_cell.length_c   1.000
_cell.angle_alpha   90.00
_cell.angle_beta   90.00
_cell.angle_gamma   90.00
#
_symmetry.space_group_name_H-M   'P 1'
#
loop_
_entity.id
_entity.type
_entity.pdbx_description
1 polymer ?
#
loop_
_entity_poly.entity_id
_entity_poly.type
_entity_poly.pdbx_seq_one_letter_code
_entity_poly.pdbx_strand_id
1 'polypeptide(L)'
;LRLSREFQEALNILEVARLQFPQDEMVAKLLAHTYLDQGKLNSAAFILEQAALLNPKLQAEAAEIYRRAGRFHKALTLNESIDDQKVKFKQRLSILLALKQYERAANMESSLYRTGLLEDQDVRYALAYALFSIRRYPEANKHLDHLKNAELFRKGTELRRLMEVCKTEPWQCT
;
A
#
# COMPACT_ATOMS: atom_id res chain seq x y z
N LEU A 1 -1.96 -5.53 32.48
CA LEU A 1 -0.85 -6.31 33.11
C LEU A 1 -0.85 -7.78 32.68
N ARG A 2 -1.98 -8.51 32.74
CA ARG A 2 -2.05 -9.93 32.38
C ARG A 2 -1.80 -10.14 30.87
N LEU A 3 -2.51 -9.41 30.02
CA LEU A 3 -2.36 -9.46 28.55
C LEU A 3 -0.92 -9.13 28.12
N SER A 4 -0.26 -8.15 28.73
CA SER A 4 1.12 -7.78 28.37
C SER A 4 2.13 -8.90 28.70
N ARG A 5 1.88 -9.67 29.76
CA ARG A 5 2.73 -10.83 30.11
C ARG A 5 2.53 -11.99 29.15
N GLU A 6 1.29 -12.29 28.78
CA GLU A 6 0.97 -13.33 27.79
C GLU A 6 1.57 -13.02 26.42
N PHE A 7 1.56 -11.75 25.98
CA PHE A 7 2.24 -11.33 24.75
C PHE A 7 3.77 -11.50 24.84
N GLN A 8 4.39 -11.20 25.98
CA GLN A 8 5.83 -11.36 26.14
C GLN A 8 6.23 -12.84 26.12
N GLU A 9 5.47 -13.70 26.75
CA GLU A 9 5.70 -15.15 26.73
C GLU A 9 5.55 -15.71 25.30
N ALA A 10 4.52 -15.28 24.57
CA ALA A 10 4.32 -15.65 23.16
C ALA A 10 5.49 -15.19 22.28
N LEU A 11 5.98 -13.95 22.45
CA LEU A 11 7.13 -13.44 21.71
C LEU A 11 8.37 -14.30 21.96
N ASN A 12 8.70 -14.59 23.23
CA ASN A 12 9.86 -15.39 23.58
C ASN A 12 9.83 -16.78 22.93
N ILE A 13 8.67 -17.44 22.93
CA ILE A 13 8.50 -18.75 22.29
C ILE A 13 8.67 -18.63 20.77
N LEU A 14 8.03 -17.64 20.15
CA LEU A 14 8.08 -17.46 18.70
C LEU A 14 9.44 -17.01 18.19
N GLU A 15 10.19 -16.21 18.97
CA GLU A 15 11.56 -15.83 18.64
C GLU A 15 12.49 -17.04 18.65
N VAL A 16 12.37 -17.92 19.65
CA VAL A 16 13.12 -19.19 19.71
C VAL A 16 12.72 -20.10 18.54
N ALA A 17 11.42 -20.26 18.28
CA ALA A 17 10.94 -21.05 17.17
C ALA A 17 11.47 -20.52 15.83
N ARG A 18 11.54 -19.21 15.65
CA ARG A 18 12.08 -18.57 14.45
C ARG A 18 13.56 -18.89 14.22
N LEU A 19 14.35 -18.99 15.29
CA LEU A 19 15.76 -19.40 15.20
C LEU A 19 15.92 -20.88 14.84
N GLN A 20 15.02 -21.73 15.35
CA GLN A 20 15.03 -23.18 15.06
C GLN A 20 14.48 -23.51 13.68
N PHE A 21 13.48 -22.77 13.22
CA PHE A 21 12.76 -22.98 11.96
C PHE A 21 12.76 -21.72 11.08
N PRO A 22 13.93 -21.27 10.60
CA PRO A 22 14.07 -19.99 9.90
C PRO A 22 13.31 -19.91 8.56
N GLN A 23 12.97 -21.06 7.96
CA GLN A 23 12.22 -21.14 6.70
C GLN A 23 10.71 -21.31 6.91
N ASP A 24 10.26 -21.48 8.15
CA ASP A 24 8.84 -21.70 8.45
C ASP A 24 8.07 -20.38 8.32
N GLU A 25 7.22 -20.33 7.29
CA GLU A 25 6.37 -19.18 6.99
C GLU A 25 5.38 -18.91 8.12
N MET A 26 4.82 -19.96 8.73
CA MET A 26 3.84 -19.83 9.79
C MET A 26 4.46 -19.18 11.03
N VAL A 27 5.63 -19.63 11.43
CA VAL A 27 6.37 -19.05 12.57
C VAL A 27 6.66 -17.57 12.31
N ALA A 28 7.15 -17.23 11.11
CA ALA A 28 7.44 -15.85 10.75
C ALA A 28 6.17 -14.97 10.79
N LYS A 29 5.07 -15.45 10.25
CA LYS A 29 3.78 -14.73 10.27
C LYS A 29 3.22 -14.57 11.68
N LEU A 30 3.22 -15.63 12.49
CA LEU A 30 2.75 -15.56 13.88
C LEU A 30 3.57 -14.55 14.69
N LEU A 31 4.89 -14.57 14.55
CA LEU A 31 5.77 -13.61 15.23
C LEU A 31 5.48 -12.17 14.77
N ALA A 32 5.35 -11.95 13.46
CA ALA A 32 5.02 -10.65 12.92
C ALA A 32 3.64 -10.16 13.40
N HIS A 33 2.62 -11.01 13.38
CA HIS A 33 1.28 -10.67 13.91
C HIS A 33 1.32 -10.33 15.41
N THR A 34 2.08 -11.07 16.20
CA THR A 34 2.24 -10.74 17.63
C THR A 34 2.87 -9.36 17.83
N TYR A 35 3.82 -8.96 16.98
CA TYR A 35 4.34 -7.59 16.99
C TYR A 35 3.32 -6.56 16.51
N LEU A 36 2.48 -6.89 15.49
CA LEU A 36 1.41 -6.01 15.01
C LEU A 36 0.36 -5.74 16.10
N ASP A 37 -0.03 -6.76 16.84
CA ASP A 37 -1.00 -6.65 17.95
C ASP A 37 -0.49 -5.72 19.07
N GLN A 38 0.83 -5.59 19.19
CA GLN A 38 1.46 -4.62 20.09
C GLN A 38 1.71 -3.24 19.47
N GLY A 39 1.25 -3.01 18.23
CA GLY A 39 1.51 -1.77 17.50
C GLY A 39 2.96 -1.59 17.01
N LYS A 40 3.80 -2.63 17.11
CA LYS A 40 5.22 -2.61 16.74
C LYS A 40 5.40 -2.87 15.23
N LEU A 41 4.87 -1.99 14.38
CA LEU A 41 4.88 -2.14 12.92
C LEU A 41 6.28 -2.37 12.33
N ASN A 42 7.29 -1.63 12.79
CA ASN A 42 8.66 -1.77 12.27
C ASN A 42 9.26 -3.14 12.59
N SER A 43 9.02 -3.68 13.79
CA SER A 43 9.50 -5.01 14.17
C SER A 43 8.82 -6.10 13.34
N ALA A 44 7.50 -6.02 13.19
CA ALA A 44 6.74 -6.95 12.37
C ALA A 44 7.21 -6.95 10.90
N ALA A 45 7.40 -5.77 10.30
CA ALA A 45 7.90 -5.63 8.95
C ALA A 45 9.30 -6.21 8.78
N PHE A 46 10.18 -5.98 9.76
CA PHE A 46 11.54 -6.52 9.75
C PHE A 46 11.55 -8.05 9.79
N ILE A 47 10.72 -8.66 10.66
CA ILE A 47 10.61 -10.13 10.73
C ILE A 47 10.18 -10.72 9.38
N LEU A 48 9.17 -10.13 8.74
CA LEU A 48 8.73 -10.61 7.42
C LEU A 48 9.75 -10.35 6.32
N GLU A 49 10.46 -9.23 6.35
CA GLU A 49 11.55 -8.95 5.41
C GLU A 49 12.67 -10.00 5.53
N GLN A 50 13.10 -10.34 6.74
CA GLN A 50 14.09 -11.40 6.95
C GLN A 50 13.57 -12.77 6.49
N ALA A 51 12.31 -13.07 6.73
CA ALA A 51 11.70 -14.30 6.26
C ALA A 51 11.56 -14.33 4.73
N ALA A 52 11.34 -13.19 4.10
CA ALA A 52 11.22 -13.06 2.65
C ALA A 52 12.52 -13.40 1.90
N LEU A 53 13.68 -13.32 2.55
CA LEU A 53 14.95 -13.76 1.96
C LEU A 53 14.97 -15.27 1.68
N LEU A 54 14.22 -16.05 2.47
CA LEU A 54 14.10 -17.50 2.34
C LEU A 54 12.78 -17.90 1.66
N ASN A 55 11.75 -17.09 1.81
CA ASN A 55 10.44 -17.28 1.21
C ASN A 55 9.94 -15.99 0.52
N PRO A 56 10.19 -15.81 -0.79
CA PRO A 56 9.84 -14.60 -1.52
C PRO A 56 8.35 -14.23 -1.50
N LYS A 57 7.45 -15.18 -1.19
CA LYS A 57 6.01 -14.91 -1.05
C LYS A 57 5.69 -13.90 0.07
N LEU A 58 6.56 -13.79 1.07
CA LEU A 58 6.39 -12.83 2.17
C LEU A 58 6.79 -11.40 1.82
N GLN A 59 7.39 -11.19 0.65
CA GLN A 59 7.87 -9.88 0.20
C GLN A 59 6.76 -8.83 0.16
N ALA A 60 5.60 -9.20 -0.39
CA ALA A 60 4.46 -8.30 -0.50
C ALA A 60 3.90 -7.89 0.87
N GLU A 61 3.85 -8.83 1.80
CA GLU A 61 3.37 -8.58 3.16
C GLU A 61 4.35 -7.68 3.95
N ALA A 62 5.65 -7.94 3.85
CA ALA A 62 6.68 -7.09 4.43
C ALA A 62 6.61 -5.65 3.90
N ALA A 63 6.49 -5.50 2.58
CA ALA A 63 6.36 -4.19 1.94
C ALA A 63 5.09 -3.44 2.41
N GLU A 64 3.96 -4.14 2.57
CA GLU A 64 2.72 -3.53 3.06
C GLU A 64 2.85 -3.05 4.51
N ILE A 65 3.48 -3.83 5.38
CA ILE A 65 3.66 -3.40 6.77
C ILE A 65 4.63 -2.22 6.86
N TYR A 66 5.70 -2.19 6.06
CA TYR A 66 6.56 -1.00 5.97
C TYR A 66 5.80 0.23 5.46
N ARG A 67 4.90 0.07 4.46
CA ARG A 67 4.03 1.14 4.01
C ARG A 67 3.15 1.68 5.14
N ARG A 68 2.52 0.79 5.91
CA ARG A 68 1.71 1.15 7.09
C ARG A 68 2.53 1.80 8.20
N ALA A 69 3.81 1.43 8.33
CA ALA A 69 4.76 2.03 9.27
C ALA A 69 5.30 3.40 8.79
N GLY A 70 4.86 3.90 7.63
CA GLY A 70 5.37 5.14 7.04
C GLY A 70 6.78 5.03 6.43
N ARG A 71 7.31 3.81 6.31
CA ARG A 71 8.62 3.54 5.71
C ARG A 71 8.50 3.34 4.19
N PHE A 72 7.97 4.34 3.51
CA PHE A 72 7.56 4.25 2.11
C PHE A 72 8.70 3.90 1.14
N HIS A 73 9.89 4.45 1.33
CA HIS A 73 11.03 4.12 0.47
C HIS A 73 11.43 2.66 0.61
N LYS A 74 11.46 2.15 1.83
CA LYS A 74 11.76 0.74 2.09
C LYS A 74 10.67 -0.18 1.53
N ALA A 75 9.40 0.20 1.68
CA ALA A 75 8.27 -0.50 1.07
C ALA A 75 8.39 -0.53 -0.47
N LEU A 76 8.83 0.57 -1.09
CA LEU A 76 9.01 0.65 -2.54
C LEU A 76 10.14 -0.27 -3.02
N THR A 77 11.27 -0.31 -2.31
CA THR A 77 12.39 -1.22 -2.61
C THR A 77 11.94 -2.68 -2.56
N LEU A 78 11.26 -3.08 -1.49
CA LEU A 78 10.73 -4.45 -1.36
C LEU A 78 9.70 -4.77 -2.45
N ASN A 79 8.85 -3.81 -2.80
CA ASN A 79 7.86 -3.97 -3.87
C ASN A 79 8.49 -4.31 -5.23
N GLU A 80 9.74 -3.91 -5.49
CA GLU A 80 10.42 -4.20 -6.77
C GLU A 80 10.60 -5.69 -7.03
N SER A 81 10.77 -6.48 -5.98
CA SER A 81 11.01 -7.92 -6.04
C SER A 81 9.73 -8.78 -5.97
N ILE A 82 8.54 -8.17 -5.95
CA ILE A 82 7.28 -8.92 -5.96
C ILE A 82 7.03 -9.47 -7.35
N ASP A 83 6.79 -10.77 -7.46
CA ASP A 83 6.54 -11.46 -8.73
C ASP A 83 5.11 -11.25 -9.25
N ASP A 84 4.12 -11.30 -8.35
CA ASP A 84 2.72 -11.06 -8.73
C ASP A 84 2.51 -9.61 -9.16
N GLN A 85 2.30 -9.43 -10.48
CA GLN A 85 2.18 -8.10 -11.08
C GLN A 85 0.96 -7.32 -10.58
N LYS A 86 -0.14 -7.99 -10.25
CA LYS A 86 -1.34 -7.31 -9.73
C LYS A 86 -1.08 -6.79 -8.32
N VAL A 87 -0.54 -7.63 -7.44
CA VAL A 87 -0.14 -7.25 -6.09
C VAL A 87 0.89 -6.12 -6.15
N LYS A 88 1.92 -6.29 -6.95
CA LYS A 88 3.00 -5.32 -7.16
C LYS A 88 2.48 -3.94 -7.56
N PHE A 89 1.67 -3.86 -8.61
CA PHE A 89 1.21 -2.56 -9.13
C PHE A 89 0.18 -1.90 -8.22
N LYS A 90 -0.75 -2.67 -7.63
CA LYS A 90 -1.72 -2.13 -6.67
C LYS A 90 -1.00 -1.51 -5.46
N GLN A 91 -0.04 -2.23 -4.89
CA GLN A 91 0.74 -1.76 -3.76
C GLN A 91 1.64 -0.57 -4.13
N ARG A 92 2.31 -0.63 -5.29
CA ARG A 92 3.19 0.45 -5.79
C ARG A 92 2.41 1.76 -5.96
N LEU A 93 1.21 1.71 -6.53
CA LEU A 93 0.35 2.88 -6.66
C LEU A 93 0.10 3.52 -5.28
N SER A 94 -0.28 2.72 -4.29
CA SER A 94 -0.52 3.20 -2.91
C SER A 94 0.72 3.82 -2.27
N ILE A 95 1.90 3.23 -2.50
CA ILE A 95 3.17 3.76 -1.97
C ILE A 95 3.54 5.08 -2.64
N LEU A 96 3.39 5.17 -3.96
CA LEU A 96 3.71 6.40 -4.72
C LEU A 96 2.79 7.56 -4.32
N LEU A 97 1.50 7.29 -4.08
CA LEU A 97 0.57 8.29 -3.56
C LEU A 97 0.95 8.76 -2.15
N ALA A 98 1.35 7.84 -1.27
CA ALA A 98 1.81 8.19 0.07
C ALA A 98 3.10 9.03 0.04
N LEU A 99 3.97 8.80 -0.93
CA LEU A 99 5.18 9.61 -1.20
C LEU A 99 4.88 10.92 -1.93
N LYS A 100 3.62 11.17 -2.30
CA LYS A 100 3.20 12.31 -3.15
C LYS A 100 3.91 12.35 -4.51
N GLN A 101 4.36 11.19 -5.00
CA GLN A 101 4.98 11.05 -6.32
C GLN A 101 3.90 10.85 -7.40
N TYR A 102 3.04 11.84 -7.54
CA TYR A 102 1.82 11.76 -8.34
C TYR A 102 2.07 11.53 -9.82
N GLU A 103 3.14 12.09 -10.37
CA GLU A 103 3.52 11.88 -11.76
C GLU A 103 3.91 10.43 -12.03
N ARG A 104 4.70 9.82 -11.15
CA ARG A 104 5.05 8.40 -11.23
C ARG A 104 3.81 7.50 -11.06
N ALA A 105 2.90 7.88 -10.16
CA ALA A 105 1.64 7.16 -9.95
C ALA A 105 0.75 7.24 -11.20
N ALA A 106 0.59 8.42 -11.81
CA ALA A 106 -0.18 8.61 -13.03
C ALA A 106 0.40 7.83 -14.22
N ASN A 107 1.73 7.75 -14.34
CA ASN A 107 2.41 7.00 -15.40
C ASN A 107 2.21 5.48 -15.29
N MET A 108 1.62 4.98 -14.20
CA MET A 108 1.25 3.56 -14.07
C MET A 108 -0.03 3.18 -14.83
N GLU A 109 -0.78 4.13 -15.41
CA GLU A 109 -2.08 3.90 -16.05
C GLU A 109 -2.06 2.71 -17.02
N SER A 110 -1.08 2.66 -17.95
CA SER A 110 -0.96 1.57 -18.92
C SER A 110 -0.73 0.19 -18.28
N SER A 111 0.03 0.14 -17.19
CA SER A 111 0.29 -1.10 -16.46
C SER A 111 -0.95 -1.57 -15.68
N LEU A 112 -1.67 -0.63 -15.06
CA LEU A 112 -2.92 -0.90 -14.36
C LEU A 112 -4.01 -1.39 -15.32
N TYR A 113 -4.09 -0.81 -16.52
CA TYR A 113 -5.01 -1.25 -17.57
C TYR A 113 -4.69 -2.68 -18.03
N ARG A 114 -3.44 -2.96 -18.41
CA ARG A 114 -3.01 -4.28 -18.90
C ARG A 114 -3.20 -5.41 -17.90
N THR A 115 -3.08 -5.13 -16.61
CA THR A 115 -3.29 -6.12 -15.54
C THR A 115 -4.75 -6.26 -15.12
N GLY A 116 -5.67 -5.46 -15.68
CA GLY A 116 -7.07 -5.45 -15.31
C GLY A 116 -7.35 -4.80 -13.95
N LEU A 117 -6.37 -4.14 -13.35
CA LEU A 117 -6.51 -3.50 -12.03
C LEU A 117 -7.45 -2.29 -12.04
N LEU A 118 -7.72 -1.70 -13.21
CA LEU A 118 -8.69 -0.62 -13.31
C LEU A 118 -10.15 -1.06 -13.12
N GLU A 119 -10.43 -2.36 -13.05
CA GLU A 119 -11.75 -2.88 -12.63
C GLU A 119 -11.95 -2.73 -11.12
N ASP A 120 -10.87 -2.66 -10.34
CA ASP A 120 -10.92 -2.31 -8.93
C ASP A 120 -11.19 -0.80 -8.79
N GLN A 121 -12.33 -0.46 -8.20
CA GLN A 121 -12.81 0.92 -8.07
C GLN A 121 -11.88 1.79 -7.21
N ASP A 122 -11.24 1.20 -6.19
CA ASP A 122 -10.27 1.91 -5.34
C ASP A 122 -9.00 2.26 -6.12
N VAL A 123 -8.51 1.32 -6.94
CA VAL A 123 -7.35 1.55 -7.83
C VAL A 123 -7.67 2.62 -8.86
N ARG A 124 -8.85 2.57 -9.44
CA ARG A 124 -9.31 3.55 -10.43
C ARG A 124 -9.40 4.95 -9.83
N TYR A 125 -9.99 5.07 -8.63
CA TYR A 125 -10.04 6.34 -7.91
C TYR A 125 -8.65 6.86 -7.53
N ALA A 126 -7.76 5.98 -7.06
CA ALA A 126 -6.38 6.31 -6.71
C ALA A 126 -5.60 6.87 -7.91
N LEU A 127 -5.78 6.29 -9.11
CA LEU A 127 -5.20 6.79 -10.34
C LEU A 127 -5.80 8.15 -10.73
N ALA A 128 -7.13 8.31 -10.63
CA ALA A 128 -7.79 9.60 -10.90
C ALA A 128 -7.27 10.70 -9.96
N TYR A 129 -7.04 10.38 -8.70
CA TYR A 129 -6.45 11.30 -7.74
C TYR A 129 -5.01 11.70 -8.11
N ALA A 130 -4.18 10.75 -8.57
CA ALA A 130 -2.83 11.04 -9.05
C ALA A 130 -2.86 11.99 -10.25
N LEU A 131 -3.73 11.73 -11.22
CA LEU A 131 -3.93 12.58 -12.42
C LEU A 131 -4.43 13.98 -12.04
N PHE A 132 -5.37 14.07 -11.09
CA PHE A 132 -5.82 15.36 -10.54
C PHE A 132 -4.66 16.15 -9.96
N SER A 133 -3.81 15.49 -9.14
CA SER A 133 -2.71 16.13 -8.43
C SER A 133 -1.63 16.72 -9.36
N ILE A 134 -1.53 16.21 -10.59
CA ILE A 134 -0.66 16.76 -11.65
C ILE A 134 -1.42 17.62 -12.68
N ARG A 135 -2.65 18.01 -12.36
CA ARG A 135 -3.53 18.86 -13.17
C ARG A 135 -3.95 18.25 -14.53
N ARG A 136 -3.85 16.94 -14.71
CA ARG A 136 -4.38 16.22 -15.88
C ARG A 136 -5.87 15.94 -15.72
N TYR A 137 -6.66 17.01 -15.58
CA TYR A 137 -8.09 16.95 -15.24
C TYR A 137 -8.96 16.20 -16.24
N PRO A 138 -8.78 16.33 -17.57
CA PRO A 138 -9.58 15.57 -18.53
C PRO A 138 -9.40 14.06 -18.38
N GLU A 139 -8.18 13.63 -18.09
CA GLU A 139 -7.86 12.21 -17.90
C GLU A 139 -8.38 11.69 -16.55
N ALA A 140 -8.21 12.48 -15.49
CA ALA A 140 -8.80 12.17 -14.19
C ALA A 140 -10.33 11.96 -14.31
N ASN A 141 -11.03 12.84 -15.01
CA ASN A 141 -12.49 12.74 -15.22
C ASN A 141 -12.88 11.44 -15.92
N LYS A 142 -12.13 10.98 -16.94
CA LYS A 142 -12.39 9.69 -17.61
C LYS A 142 -12.42 8.52 -16.62
N HIS A 143 -11.52 8.50 -15.64
CA HIS A 143 -11.52 7.45 -14.61
C HIS A 143 -12.68 7.63 -13.62
N LEU A 144 -12.99 8.86 -13.23
CA LEU A 144 -14.10 9.16 -12.31
C LEU A 144 -15.48 8.80 -12.90
N ASP A 145 -15.64 8.88 -14.24
CA ASP A 145 -16.89 8.51 -14.93
C ASP A 145 -17.23 7.02 -14.81
N HIS A 146 -16.25 6.18 -14.53
CA HIS A 146 -16.42 4.74 -14.39
C HIS A 146 -16.63 4.28 -12.93
N LEU A 147 -16.71 5.21 -11.98
CA LEU A 147 -16.95 4.88 -10.58
C LEU A 147 -18.43 4.55 -10.36
N LYS A 148 -18.68 3.35 -9.80
CA LYS A 148 -20.03 2.84 -9.50
C LYS A 148 -20.29 2.71 -8.01
N ASN A 149 -19.23 2.59 -7.20
CA ASN A 149 -19.33 2.53 -5.75
C ASN A 149 -19.80 3.89 -5.21
N ALA A 150 -20.85 3.91 -4.38
CA ALA A 150 -21.48 5.15 -3.90
C ALA A 150 -20.53 6.06 -3.11
N GLU A 151 -19.65 5.48 -2.30
CA GLU A 151 -18.65 6.25 -1.53
C GLU A 151 -17.61 6.88 -2.45
N LEU A 152 -17.08 6.10 -3.40
CA LEU A 152 -16.07 6.56 -4.34
C LEU A 152 -16.66 7.55 -5.34
N PHE A 153 -17.92 7.38 -5.74
CA PHE A 153 -18.65 8.35 -6.56
C PHE A 153 -18.76 9.71 -5.86
N ARG A 154 -19.12 9.72 -4.57
CA ARG A 154 -19.16 10.95 -3.77
C ARG A 154 -17.78 11.60 -3.67
N LYS A 155 -16.72 10.84 -3.39
CA LYS A 155 -15.33 11.33 -3.40
C LYS A 155 -14.94 11.89 -4.77
N GLY A 156 -15.35 11.22 -5.85
CA GLY A 156 -15.13 11.67 -7.24
C GLY A 156 -15.83 12.98 -7.55
N THR A 157 -17.06 13.17 -7.05
CA THR A 157 -17.81 14.43 -7.20
C THR A 157 -17.11 15.58 -6.51
N GLU A 158 -16.60 15.35 -5.29
CA GLU A 158 -15.81 16.35 -4.57
C GLU A 158 -14.52 16.69 -5.31
N LEU A 159 -13.84 15.68 -5.87
CA LEU A 159 -12.63 15.88 -6.65
C LEU A 159 -12.92 16.74 -7.90
N ARG A 160 -14.05 16.51 -8.59
CA ARG A 160 -14.49 17.36 -9.72
C ARG A 160 -14.75 18.81 -9.30
N ARG A 161 -15.40 18.98 -8.15
CA ARG A 161 -15.62 20.34 -7.60
C ARG A 161 -14.29 21.07 -7.37
N LEU A 162 -13.29 20.37 -6.81
CA LEU A 162 -11.95 20.92 -6.62
C LEU A 162 -11.28 21.26 -7.96
N MET A 163 -11.45 20.41 -9.00
CA MET A 163 -10.91 20.71 -10.35
C MET A 163 -11.45 22.04 -10.90
N GLU A 164 -12.75 22.33 -10.72
CA GLU A 164 -13.33 23.60 -11.16
C GLU A 164 -12.78 24.79 -10.37
N VAL A 165 -12.64 24.65 -9.05
CA VAL A 165 -11.99 25.69 -8.22
C VAL A 165 -10.54 25.91 -8.69
N CYS A 166 -9.79 24.86 -8.94
CA CYS A 166 -8.40 24.95 -9.40
C CYS A 166 -8.24 25.60 -10.78
N LYS A 167 -9.24 25.52 -11.64
CA LYS A 167 -9.26 26.21 -12.94
C LYS A 167 -9.49 27.71 -12.80
N THR A 168 -10.39 28.10 -11.90
CA THR A 168 -10.77 29.51 -11.68
C THR A 168 -9.83 30.22 -10.73
N GLU A 169 -9.35 29.51 -9.71
CA GLU A 169 -8.50 30.05 -8.64
C GLU A 169 -7.27 29.16 -8.40
N PRO A 170 -6.28 29.19 -9.32
CA PRO A 170 -5.12 28.26 -9.28
C PRO A 170 -4.30 28.31 -7.98
N TRP A 171 -4.32 29.45 -7.27
CA TRP A 171 -3.60 29.63 -6.00
C TRP A 171 -4.20 28.86 -4.81
N GLN A 172 -5.47 28.43 -4.90
CA GLN A 172 -6.09 27.61 -3.85
C GLN A 172 -5.69 26.13 -3.92
N CYS A 173 -4.95 25.73 -4.96
CA CYS A 173 -4.63 24.34 -5.28
C CYS A 173 -3.11 24.07 -5.33
N THR A 174 -2.36 24.83 -4.58
CA THR A 174 -0.90 24.64 -4.40
C THR A 174 -0.57 23.85 -3.15
#